data_ec9db49a4cb1011ac2c50f09da11ed9a
#
_entry.id   ec9db49a4cb1011ac2c50f09da11ed9a
#
_cell.length_a   1.000
_cell.length_b   1.000
_cell.length_c   1.000
_cell.angle_alpha   90.00
_cell.angle_beta   90.00
_cell.angle_gamma   90.00
#
_symmetry.space_group_name_H-M   'P 1'
#
loop_
_entity.id
_entity.type
_entity.pdbx_description
1 polymer ?
#
loop_
_entity_poly.entity_id
_entity_poly.type
_entity_poly.pdbx_seq_one_letter_code
_entity_poly.pdbx_strand_id
1 'polypeptide(L)'
;MAELSYEEELRYNRQIILKAVDFDGQEKLKDSRMLIVGLGGLGCATSQYLAAAGVGHLTLLDFDTVSLSNLQRQVLHTDSRLNMPKVESAKIALQQINPHVEIETINAQLSEEKLAEIIPHFDVILDCTDNVDIRNALDRRCEQAKIPLVSGAAIRLEGQISVFTYEPNTPTYRQLSQLFGQNVLSCVEAGVLAPIVGIVGSIQALEAIKVRLKIGSNLCGRLLLIDGLTMRVREMKLPV
;
A
#
# COMPACT_ATOMS: atom_id res chain seq x y z
N MET A 1 -11.97 20.35 5.43
CA MET A 1 -10.73 19.97 4.69
C MET A 1 -9.64 20.88 5.21
N ALA A 2 -8.46 20.35 5.44
CA ALA A 2 -7.31 21.14 5.88
C ALA A 2 -6.78 21.93 4.69
N GLU A 3 -6.76 23.27 4.79
CA GLU A 3 -6.22 24.14 3.75
C GLU A 3 -4.73 23.86 3.53
N LEU A 4 -4.27 23.94 2.28
CA LEU A 4 -2.87 23.83 1.93
C LEU A 4 -2.12 25.11 2.35
N SER A 5 -0.95 24.97 2.91
CA SER A 5 -0.02 26.08 3.06
C SER A 5 0.60 26.47 1.71
N TYR A 6 1.13 27.67 1.58
CA TYR A 6 1.83 28.12 0.35
C TYR A 6 3.00 27.18 -0.04
N GLU A 7 3.70 26.61 0.94
CA GLU A 7 4.78 25.64 0.68
C GLU A 7 4.23 24.32 0.13
N GLU A 8 3.10 23.85 0.66
CA GLU A 8 2.42 22.64 0.16
C GLU A 8 1.84 22.86 -1.24
N GLU A 9 1.27 24.05 -1.53
CA GLU A 9 0.81 24.40 -2.89
C GLU A 9 1.96 24.33 -3.90
N LEU A 10 3.13 24.86 -3.56
CA LEU A 10 4.31 24.78 -4.41
C LEU A 10 4.79 23.32 -4.57
N ARG A 11 4.81 22.56 -3.48
CA ARG A 11 5.24 21.15 -3.47
C ARG A 11 4.35 20.29 -4.34
N TYR A 12 3.05 20.46 -4.24
CA TYR A 12 2.06 19.62 -4.94
C TYR A 12 1.54 20.25 -6.24
N ASN A 13 2.11 21.34 -6.69
CA ASN A 13 1.67 22.08 -7.88
C ASN A 13 1.43 21.17 -9.09
N ARG A 14 2.32 20.19 -9.35
CA ARG A 14 2.20 19.28 -10.48
C ARG A 14 1.02 18.30 -10.37
N GLN A 15 0.48 18.09 -9.19
CA GLN A 15 -0.72 17.29 -8.96
C GLN A 15 -1.97 18.17 -9.00
N ILE A 16 -1.92 19.36 -8.40
CA ILE A 16 -3.02 20.32 -8.36
C ILE A 16 -3.49 20.75 -9.76
N ILE A 17 -2.58 20.89 -10.73
CA ILE A 17 -2.96 21.23 -12.11
C ILE A 17 -3.65 20.08 -12.88
N LEU A 18 -3.67 18.87 -12.33
CA LEU A 18 -4.44 17.77 -12.91
C LEU A 18 -5.92 17.95 -12.60
N LYS A 19 -6.76 18.10 -13.63
CA LYS A 19 -8.23 18.27 -13.48
C LYS A 19 -8.91 17.18 -12.62
N ALA A 20 -8.31 16.00 -12.53
CA ALA A 20 -8.85 14.91 -11.73
C ALA A 20 -8.49 15.02 -10.25
N VAL A 21 -7.48 15.81 -9.90
CA VAL A 21 -7.03 16.03 -8.51
C VAL A 21 -7.51 17.38 -8.03
N ASP A 22 -7.05 18.47 -8.69
CA ASP A 22 -7.33 19.85 -8.34
C ASP A 22 -6.94 20.20 -6.89
N PHE A 23 -7.24 21.42 -6.44
CA PHE A 23 -7.06 21.83 -5.04
C PHE A 23 -7.83 20.96 -4.07
N ASP A 24 -9.14 20.74 -4.36
CA ASP A 24 -10.02 19.92 -3.52
C ASP A 24 -9.49 18.50 -3.32
N GLY A 25 -8.95 17.90 -4.36
CA GLY A 25 -8.34 16.56 -4.27
C GLY A 25 -7.06 16.56 -3.45
N GLN A 26 -6.22 17.58 -3.59
CA GLN A 26 -4.98 17.67 -2.81
C GLN A 26 -5.25 17.94 -1.32
N GLU A 27 -6.21 18.81 -0.99
CA GLU A 27 -6.67 19.02 0.39
C GLU A 27 -7.27 17.73 0.99
N LYS A 28 -8.02 16.97 0.17
CA LYS A 28 -8.56 15.69 0.57
C LYS A 28 -7.47 14.64 0.81
N LEU A 29 -6.35 14.66 0.05
CA LEU A 29 -5.19 13.83 0.34
C LEU A 29 -4.52 14.24 1.65
N LYS A 30 -4.37 15.53 1.90
CA LYS A 30 -3.83 16.06 3.16
C LYS A 30 -4.64 15.63 4.38
N ASP A 31 -5.97 15.57 4.29
CA ASP A 31 -6.85 15.07 5.35
C ASP A 31 -6.87 13.54 5.46
N SER A 32 -6.29 12.83 4.50
CA SER A 32 -6.42 11.36 4.43
C SER A 32 -5.54 10.63 5.43
N ARG A 33 -6.09 9.56 5.99
CA ARG A 33 -5.42 8.63 6.90
C ARG A 33 -5.30 7.26 6.23
N MET A 34 -4.09 6.78 6.00
CA MET A 34 -3.86 5.48 5.36
C MET A 34 -2.97 4.58 6.23
N LEU A 35 -3.33 3.30 6.33
CA LEU A 35 -2.54 2.28 7.01
C LEU A 35 -1.79 1.43 5.99
N ILE A 36 -0.48 1.36 6.12
CA ILE A 36 0.40 0.49 5.33
C ILE A 36 0.80 -0.69 6.21
N VAL A 37 0.39 -1.88 5.83
CA VAL A 37 0.72 -3.13 6.52
C VAL A 37 1.81 -3.86 5.77
N GLY A 38 2.98 -4.00 6.41
CA GLY A 38 4.20 -4.54 5.81
C GLY A 38 5.10 -3.46 5.20
N LEU A 39 6.31 -3.30 5.74
CA LEU A 39 7.35 -2.37 5.27
C LEU A 39 8.49 -3.11 4.54
N GLY A 40 8.10 -4.16 3.80
CA GLY A 40 8.97 -4.86 2.86
C GLY A 40 9.14 -4.09 1.54
N GLY A 41 9.43 -4.80 0.44
CA GLY A 41 9.66 -4.17 -0.86
C GLY A 41 8.46 -3.37 -1.38
N LEU A 42 7.24 -3.93 -1.25
CA LEU A 42 6.01 -3.24 -1.66
C LEU A 42 5.74 -2.02 -0.78
N GLY A 43 5.74 -2.22 0.55
CA GLY A 43 5.41 -1.14 1.48
C GLY A 43 6.39 0.02 1.43
N CYS A 44 7.69 -0.22 1.17
CA CYS A 44 8.67 0.83 0.92
C CYS A 44 8.26 1.70 -0.27
N ALA A 45 7.96 1.10 -1.42
CA ALA A 45 7.57 1.85 -2.62
C ALA A 45 6.21 2.54 -2.43
N THR A 46 5.22 1.83 -1.86
CA THR A 46 3.88 2.35 -1.61
C THR A 46 3.91 3.58 -0.70
N SER A 47 4.53 3.48 0.47
CA SER A 47 4.60 4.57 1.45
C SER A 47 5.40 5.76 0.94
N GLN A 48 6.47 5.52 0.17
CA GLN A 48 7.26 6.57 -0.46
C GLN A 48 6.43 7.45 -1.39
N TYR A 49 5.63 6.84 -2.26
CA TYR A 49 4.81 7.61 -3.20
C TYR A 49 3.59 8.27 -2.53
N LEU A 50 3.00 7.63 -1.53
CA LEU A 50 1.92 8.26 -0.75
C LEU A 50 2.42 9.47 0.03
N ALA A 51 3.58 9.39 0.67
CA ALA A 51 4.21 10.52 1.34
C ALA A 51 4.57 11.65 0.36
N ALA A 52 5.21 11.31 -0.78
CA ALA A 52 5.54 12.29 -1.81
C ALA A 52 4.29 12.98 -2.38
N ALA A 53 3.19 12.26 -2.54
CA ALA A 53 1.91 12.79 -3.02
C ALA A 53 1.16 13.64 -1.99
N GLY A 54 1.60 13.69 -0.73
CA GLY A 54 0.99 14.51 0.31
C GLY A 54 -0.24 13.89 0.96
N VAL A 55 -0.29 12.56 1.08
CA VAL A 55 -1.24 11.90 2.00
C VAL A 55 -0.86 12.30 3.41
N GLY A 56 -1.74 13.06 4.10
CA GLY A 56 -1.36 13.78 5.31
C GLY A 56 -1.02 12.90 6.51
N HIS A 57 -1.65 11.72 6.64
CA HIS A 57 -1.40 10.82 7.77
C HIS A 57 -1.14 9.40 7.28
N LEU A 58 0.06 8.89 7.54
CA LEU A 58 0.46 7.52 7.25
C LEU A 58 0.76 6.77 8.54
N THR A 59 0.09 5.65 8.77
CA THR A 59 0.43 4.72 9.84
C THR A 59 1.15 3.52 9.24
N LEU A 60 2.34 3.21 9.75
CA LEU A 60 3.22 2.14 9.29
C LEU A 60 3.15 0.98 10.27
N LEU A 61 2.71 -0.19 9.83
CA LEU A 61 2.60 -1.40 10.64
C LEU A 61 3.55 -2.48 10.11
N ASP A 62 4.54 -2.84 10.89
CA ASP A 62 5.48 -3.95 10.64
C ASP A 62 6.13 -4.34 11.97
N PHE A 63 6.49 -5.61 12.17
CA PHE A 63 7.13 -6.10 13.40
C PHE A 63 8.59 -6.51 13.20
N ASP A 64 9.09 -6.47 11.97
CA ASP A 64 10.44 -6.87 11.63
C ASP A 64 11.48 -5.76 11.86
N THR A 65 12.74 -6.18 11.88
CA THR A 65 13.91 -5.29 11.81
C THR A 65 14.54 -5.32 10.42
N VAL A 66 15.29 -4.27 10.10
CA VAL A 66 16.06 -4.17 8.87
C VAL A 66 17.19 -5.19 8.88
N SER A 67 17.29 -6.04 7.85
CA SER A 67 18.39 -6.98 7.66
C SER A 67 19.10 -6.73 6.32
N LEU A 68 20.37 -7.13 6.22
CA LEU A 68 21.17 -6.95 5.01
C LEU A 68 20.50 -7.57 3.77
N SER A 69 19.87 -8.74 3.91
CA SER A 69 19.16 -9.44 2.83
C SER A 69 17.90 -8.69 2.34
N ASN A 70 17.44 -7.69 3.07
CA ASN A 70 16.29 -6.86 2.68
C ASN A 70 16.69 -5.72 1.75
N LEU A 71 17.89 -5.15 1.89
CA LEU A 71 18.30 -3.91 1.26
C LEU A 71 18.25 -3.91 -0.26
N GLN A 72 18.39 -5.10 -0.87
CA GLN A 72 18.32 -5.23 -2.33
C GLN A 72 16.96 -4.86 -2.93
N ARG A 73 15.85 -4.77 -2.12
CA ARG A 73 14.50 -4.45 -2.61
C ARG A 73 13.68 -3.53 -1.69
N GLN A 74 14.14 -3.28 -0.49
CA GLN A 74 13.43 -2.45 0.50
C GLN A 74 14.09 -1.07 0.58
N VAL A 75 13.81 -0.24 -0.43
CA VAL A 75 14.54 0.99 -0.79
C VAL A 75 14.47 2.13 0.24
N LEU A 76 13.58 2.07 1.23
CA LEU A 76 13.56 3.03 2.35
C LEU A 76 14.59 2.71 3.43
N HIS A 77 15.15 1.50 3.44
CA HIS A 77 16.12 1.07 4.42
C HIS A 77 17.54 1.19 3.88
N THR A 78 18.51 1.40 4.76
CA THR A 78 19.91 1.59 4.40
C THR A 78 20.83 0.79 5.34
N ASP A 79 22.09 0.58 4.93
CA ASP A 79 23.09 -0.11 5.76
C ASP A 79 23.25 0.51 7.14
N SER A 80 23.18 1.85 7.25
CA SER A 80 23.27 2.56 8.53
C SER A 80 22.12 2.32 9.50
N ARG A 81 21.04 1.65 9.03
CA ARG A 81 19.84 1.35 9.81
C ARG A 81 19.61 -0.16 9.99
N LEU A 82 20.64 -0.97 9.77
CA LEU A 82 20.60 -2.41 10.09
C LEU A 82 20.22 -2.63 11.56
N ASN A 83 19.38 -3.64 11.82
CA ASN A 83 18.79 -4.00 13.12
C ASN A 83 17.80 -2.96 13.72
N MET A 84 17.54 -1.83 13.04
CA MET A 84 16.48 -0.92 13.43
C MET A 84 15.11 -1.52 13.08
N PRO A 85 14.03 -1.29 13.86
CA PRO A 85 12.68 -1.64 13.42
C PRO A 85 12.36 -1.04 12.06
N LYS A 86 11.76 -1.82 11.16
CA LYS A 86 11.46 -1.36 9.79
C LYS A 86 10.58 -0.12 9.78
N VAL A 87 9.60 -0.05 10.68
CA VAL A 87 8.69 1.10 10.80
C VAL A 87 9.45 2.39 11.15
N GLU A 88 10.43 2.33 12.06
CA GLU A 88 11.24 3.49 12.44
C GLU A 88 12.20 3.90 11.31
N SER A 89 12.83 2.93 10.67
CA SER A 89 13.69 3.17 9.51
C SER A 89 12.92 3.82 8.36
N ALA A 90 11.70 3.36 8.08
CA ALA A 90 10.83 3.93 7.06
C ALA A 90 10.37 5.34 7.44
N LYS A 91 9.95 5.58 8.69
CA LYS A 91 9.56 6.90 9.20
C LYS A 91 10.65 7.94 8.95
N ILE A 92 11.90 7.63 9.30
CA ILE A 92 13.05 8.53 9.07
C ILE A 92 13.17 8.88 7.58
N ALA A 93 13.08 7.90 6.70
CA ALA A 93 13.22 8.12 5.26
C ALA A 93 12.04 8.93 4.69
N LEU A 94 10.81 8.63 5.09
CA LEU A 94 9.61 9.30 4.59
C LEU A 94 9.54 10.77 5.05
N GLN A 95 9.96 11.08 6.28
CA GLN A 95 10.04 12.45 6.78
C GLN A 95 11.06 13.30 6.00
N GLN A 96 12.11 12.67 5.45
CA GLN A 96 13.06 13.36 4.56
C GLN A 96 12.47 13.61 3.15
N ILE A 97 11.54 12.74 2.70
CA ILE A 97 10.84 12.92 1.43
C ILE A 97 9.81 14.03 1.55
N ASN A 98 9.00 14.00 2.61
CA ASN A 98 7.95 15.01 2.83
C ASN A 98 7.75 15.29 4.33
N PRO A 99 8.26 16.43 4.85
CA PRO A 99 8.13 16.78 6.26
C PRO A 99 6.70 17.19 6.67
N HIS A 100 5.80 17.46 5.72
CA HIS A 100 4.41 17.82 6.01
C HIS A 100 3.52 16.61 6.30
N VAL A 101 4.01 15.38 6.08
CA VAL A 101 3.25 14.15 6.36
C VAL A 101 3.48 13.70 7.78
N GLU A 102 2.40 13.50 8.51
CA GLU A 102 2.41 12.92 9.84
C GLU A 102 2.56 11.39 9.73
N ILE A 103 3.58 10.83 10.40
CA ILE A 103 3.89 9.41 10.31
C ILE A 103 3.86 8.78 11.70
N GLU A 104 2.91 7.88 11.89
CA GLU A 104 2.79 7.02 13.06
C GLU A 104 3.39 5.65 12.79
N THR A 105 3.93 5.00 13.82
CA THR A 105 4.55 3.68 13.71
C THR A 105 3.92 2.70 14.69
N ILE A 106 3.66 1.47 14.24
CA ILE A 106 3.22 0.35 15.06
C ILE A 106 4.21 -0.79 14.84
N ASN A 107 5.16 -0.94 15.75
CA ASN A 107 6.16 -2.01 15.72
C ASN A 107 5.61 -3.25 16.44
N ALA A 108 4.65 -3.94 15.83
CA ALA A 108 4.03 -5.12 16.41
C ALA A 108 3.35 -5.98 15.34
N GLN A 109 3.23 -7.28 15.62
CA GLN A 109 2.27 -8.13 14.92
C GLN A 109 0.93 -8.00 15.65
N LEU A 110 -0.08 -7.44 14.97
CA LEU A 110 -1.40 -7.23 15.58
C LEU A 110 -2.28 -8.48 15.45
N SER A 111 -3.05 -8.77 16.50
CA SER A 111 -4.13 -9.75 16.44
C SER A 111 -5.31 -9.21 15.60
N GLU A 112 -6.22 -10.10 15.19
CA GLU A 112 -7.41 -9.68 14.46
C GLU A 112 -8.30 -8.71 15.25
N GLU A 113 -8.37 -8.87 16.59
CA GLU A 113 -9.13 -7.97 17.47
C GLU A 113 -8.53 -6.55 17.43
N LYS A 114 -7.20 -6.45 17.49
CA LYS A 114 -6.51 -5.15 17.40
C LYS A 114 -6.66 -4.52 16.01
N LEU A 115 -6.62 -5.32 14.95
CA LEU A 115 -6.93 -4.83 13.59
C LEU A 115 -8.37 -4.30 13.50
N ALA A 116 -9.35 -5.00 14.13
CA ALA A 116 -10.74 -4.54 14.16
C ALA A 116 -10.91 -3.20 14.89
N GLU A 117 -10.10 -2.95 15.94
CA GLU A 117 -10.11 -1.68 16.67
C GLU A 117 -9.57 -0.52 15.83
N ILE A 118 -8.47 -0.74 15.08
CA ILE A 118 -7.78 0.37 14.41
C ILE A 118 -8.28 0.66 12.99
N ILE A 119 -8.64 -0.38 12.20
CA ILE A 119 -9.02 -0.23 10.79
C ILE A 119 -10.12 0.83 10.55
N PRO A 120 -11.17 0.97 11.40
CA PRO A 120 -12.20 1.97 11.18
C PRO A 120 -11.72 3.43 11.22
N HIS A 121 -10.49 3.69 11.68
CA HIS A 121 -9.93 5.04 11.76
C HIS A 121 -9.18 5.47 10.49
N PHE A 122 -9.14 4.64 9.46
CA PHE A 122 -8.44 4.90 8.20
C PHE A 122 -9.41 5.03 7.03
N ASP A 123 -8.99 5.77 6.01
CA ASP A 123 -9.73 5.91 4.75
C ASP A 123 -9.42 4.77 3.76
N VAL A 124 -8.19 4.25 3.79
CA VAL A 124 -7.72 3.15 2.92
C VAL A 124 -6.68 2.32 3.67
N ILE A 125 -6.77 1.00 3.52
CA ILE A 125 -5.75 0.06 4.01
C ILE A 125 -4.94 -0.46 2.82
N LEU A 126 -3.62 -0.53 2.98
CA LEU A 126 -2.71 -1.07 1.97
C LEU A 126 -2.06 -2.35 2.51
N ASP A 127 -2.39 -3.46 1.88
CA ASP A 127 -1.78 -4.75 2.17
C ASP A 127 -0.52 -4.91 1.31
N CYS A 128 0.64 -4.77 1.96
CA CYS A 128 1.97 -4.95 1.39
C CYS A 128 2.69 -6.17 1.99
N THR A 129 1.93 -7.09 2.58
CA THR A 129 2.46 -8.29 3.24
C THR A 129 2.75 -9.42 2.26
N ASP A 130 3.47 -10.43 2.70
CA ASP A 130 3.73 -11.68 1.98
C ASP A 130 3.09 -12.90 2.68
N ASN A 131 2.20 -12.66 3.64
CA ASN A 131 1.56 -13.67 4.49
C ASN A 131 0.05 -13.75 4.21
N VAL A 132 -0.40 -14.95 3.78
CA VAL A 132 -1.81 -15.19 3.41
C VAL A 132 -2.76 -15.05 4.60
N ASP A 133 -2.34 -15.44 5.81
CA ASP A 133 -3.20 -15.35 7.00
C ASP A 133 -3.45 -13.89 7.38
N ILE A 134 -2.41 -13.05 7.33
CA ILE A 134 -2.52 -11.61 7.57
C ILE A 134 -3.43 -10.97 6.51
N ARG A 135 -3.28 -11.32 5.25
CA ARG A 135 -4.14 -10.83 4.15
C ARG A 135 -5.60 -11.18 4.37
N ASN A 136 -5.89 -12.43 4.75
CA ASN A 136 -7.24 -12.87 5.06
C ASN A 136 -7.82 -12.16 6.29
N ALA A 137 -6.99 -11.88 7.31
CA ALA A 137 -7.40 -11.11 8.48
C ALA A 137 -7.74 -9.66 8.10
N LEU A 138 -6.87 -9.00 7.33
CA LEU A 138 -7.12 -7.65 6.82
C LEU A 138 -8.40 -7.58 6.00
N ASP A 139 -8.60 -8.52 5.07
CA ASP A 139 -9.81 -8.59 4.23
C ASP A 139 -11.08 -8.69 5.07
N ARG A 140 -11.12 -9.59 6.07
CA ARG A 140 -12.28 -9.73 6.98
C ARG A 140 -12.57 -8.43 7.75
N ARG A 141 -11.55 -7.78 8.28
CA ARG A 141 -11.73 -6.58 9.11
C ARG A 141 -12.06 -5.35 8.27
N CYS A 142 -11.46 -5.21 7.09
CA CYS A 142 -11.81 -4.18 6.12
C CYS A 142 -13.25 -4.33 5.62
N GLU A 143 -13.69 -5.56 5.31
CA GLU A 143 -15.07 -5.86 4.91
C GLU A 143 -16.08 -5.46 6.01
N GLN A 144 -15.81 -5.83 7.27
CA GLN A 144 -16.66 -5.49 8.40
C GLN A 144 -16.77 -3.98 8.62
N ALA A 145 -15.65 -3.28 8.50
CA ALA A 145 -15.57 -1.82 8.67
C ALA A 145 -16.02 -1.04 7.41
N LYS A 146 -16.18 -1.70 6.26
CA LYS A 146 -16.42 -1.06 4.95
C LYS A 146 -15.30 -0.10 4.55
N ILE A 147 -14.05 -0.41 4.94
CA ILE A 147 -12.87 0.36 4.57
C ILE A 147 -12.18 -0.31 3.38
N PRO A 148 -11.90 0.41 2.29
CA PRO A 148 -11.25 -0.15 1.12
C PRO A 148 -9.87 -0.74 1.42
N LEU A 149 -9.57 -1.90 0.82
CA LEU A 149 -8.29 -2.59 0.87
C LEU A 149 -7.64 -2.58 -0.52
N VAL A 150 -6.40 -2.10 -0.61
CA VAL A 150 -5.56 -2.20 -1.81
C VAL A 150 -4.51 -3.28 -1.55
N SER A 151 -4.65 -4.43 -2.20
CA SER A 151 -3.75 -5.57 -1.99
C SER A 151 -2.79 -5.75 -3.17
N GLY A 152 -1.51 -5.94 -2.87
CA GLY A 152 -0.46 -6.23 -3.83
C GLY A 152 0.36 -7.45 -3.44
N ALA A 153 0.87 -8.16 -4.44
CA ALA A 153 1.86 -9.21 -4.24
C ALA A 153 2.87 -9.23 -5.37
N ALA A 154 4.11 -9.60 -5.05
CA ALA A 154 5.18 -9.77 -6.02
C ALA A 154 6.01 -11.00 -5.67
N ILE A 155 6.35 -11.81 -6.68
CA ILE A 155 7.18 -13.00 -6.57
C ILE A 155 7.97 -13.17 -7.87
N ARG A 156 9.24 -13.58 -7.79
CA ARG A 156 10.11 -13.72 -8.98
C ARG A 156 10.15 -12.42 -9.79
N LEU A 157 9.64 -12.43 -11.02
CA LEU A 157 9.44 -11.28 -11.89
C LEU A 157 7.96 -11.00 -12.14
N GLU A 158 7.08 -11.48 -11.28
CA GLU A 158 5.63 -11.38 -11.42
C GLU A 158 5.04 -10.48 -10.33
N GLY A 159 4.02 -9.71 -10.68
CA GLY A 159 3.27 -8.86 -9.76
C GLY A 159 1.78 -8.98 -9.97
N GLN A 160 1.03 -8.75 -8.89
CA GLN A 160 -0.43 -8.69 -8.94
C GLN A 160 -0.96 -7.62 -8.00
N ILE A 161 -2.03 -6.93 -8.43
CA ILE A 161 -2.69 -5.89 -7.65
C ILE A 161 -4.20 -5.98 -7.86
N SER A 162 -4.97 -5.79 -6.78
CA SER A 162 -6.42 -5.64 -6.81
C SER A 162 -6.89 -4.66 -5.72
N VAL A 163 -8.11 -4.16 -5.88
CA VAL A 163 -8.78 -3.29 -4.92
C VAL A 163 -10.07 -3.96 -4.46
N PHE A 164 -10.35 -3.92 -3.17
CA PHE A 164 -11.57 -4.44 -2.57
C PHE A 164 -12.28 -3.29 -1.84
N THR A 165 -13.44 -2.86 -2.37
CA THR A 165 -14.20 -1.71 -1.82
C THR A 165 -15.30 -2.14 -0.88
N TYR A 166 -15.66 -3.44 -0.88
CA TYR A 166 -16.71 -4.02 -0.05
C TYR A 166 -18.10 -3.38 -0.25
N GLU A 167 -18.31 -2.79 -1.42
CA GLU A 167 -19.63 -2.37 -1.89
C GLU A 167 -20.46 -3.59 -2.31
N PRO A 168 -21.78 -3.47 -2.38
CA PRO A 168 -22.63 -4.58 -2.86
C PRO A 168 -22.17 -5.11 -4.23
N ASN A 169 -22.11 -6.43 -4.36
CA ASN A 169 -21.69 -7.10 -5.59
C ASN A 169 -20.23 -6.79 -6.01
N THR A 170 -19.33 -6.58 -5.06
CA THR A 170 -17.88 -6.56 -5.31
C THR A 170 -17.19 -7.75 -4.65
N PRO A 171 -16.11 -8.28 -5.26
CA PRO A 171 -15.38 -9.42 -4.70
C PRO A 171 -14.60 -9.04 -3.44
N THR A 172 -14.21 -10.07 -2.68
CA THR A 172 -13.30 -9.97 -1.53
C THR A 172 -11.93 -10.57 -1.86
N TYR A 173 -10.89 -10.25 -1.07
CA TYR A 173 -9.59 -10.92 -1.21
C TYR A 173 -9.69 -12.43 -0.97
N ARG A 174 -10.52 -12.88 -0.05
CA ARG A 174 -10.71 -14.31 0.24
C ARG A 174 -11.25 -15.08 -0.97
N GLN A 175 -12.16 -14.49 -1.76
CA GLN A 175 -12.60 -15.08 -3.03
C GLN A 175 -11.46 -15.13 -4.06
N LEU A 176 -10.65 -14.09 -4.16
CA LEU A 176 -9.46 -14.09 -5.01
C LEU A 176 -8.45 -15.16 -4.57
N SER A 177 -8.17 -15.28 -3.28
CA SER A 177 -7.17 -16.22 -2.75
C SER A 177 -7.49 -17.68 -3.04
N GLN A 178 -8.78 -18.04 -3.15
CA GLN A 178 -9.22 -19.39 -3.50
C GLN A 178 -8.83 -19.79 -4.94
N LEU A 179 -8.60 -18.83 -5.83
CA LEU A 179 -8.19 -19.11 -7.21
C LEU A 179 -6.73 -19.59 -7.33
N PHE A 180 -5.88 -19.30 -6.32
CA PHE A 180 -4.45 -19.64 -6.36
C PHE A 180 -4.08 -20.99 -5.71
N GLY A 181 -5.02 -21.67 -5.07
CA GLY A 181 -4.77 -22.94 -4.38
C GLY A 181 -3.99 -22.78 -3.05
N GLN A 182 -3.66 -23.91 -2.40
CA GLN A 182 -3.06 -23.90 -1.06
C GLN A 182 -1.51 -23.80 -1.04
N ASN A 183 -0.82 -24.00 -2.18
CA ASN A 183 0.63 -24.04 -2.26
C ASN A 183 1.21 -22.77 -2.90
N VAL A 184 1.02 -21.62 -2.25
CA VAL A 184 1.63 -20.36 -2.69
C VAL A 184 3.03 -20.28 -2.07
N LEU A 185 4.09 -20.32 -2.90
CA LEU A 185 5.47 -20.09 -2.43
C LEU A 185 5.63 -18.67 -1.89
N SER A 186 6.37 -18.51 -0.82
CA SER A 186 6.74 -17.19 -0.30
C SER A 186 7.83 -16.52 -1.17
N CYS A 187 7.97 -15.20 -1.06
CA CYS A 187 9.06 -14.47 -1.72
C CYS A 187 10.44 -14.94 -1.26
N VAL A 188 10.55 -15.49 -0.06
CA VAL A 188 11.81 -16.02 0.48
C VAL A 188 12.22 -17.30 -0.25
N GLU A 189 11.25 -18.17 -0.55
CA GLU A 189 11.51 -19.46 -1.21
C GLU A 189 11.70 -19.31 -2.73
N ALA A 190 10.99 -18.41 -3.37
CA ALA A 190 10.98 -18.26 -4.83
C ALA A 190 11.89 -17.13 -5.33
N GLY A 191 12.32 -16.21 -4.45
CA GLY A 191 13.02 -15.00 -4.81
C GLY A 191 12.09 -13.93 -5.41
N VAL A 192 12.58 -12.69 -5.46
CA VAL A 192 11.88 -11.57 -6.12
C VAL A 192 12.90 -10.53 -6.60
N LEU A 193 12.71 -10.03 -7.81
CA LEU A 193 13.55 -8.97 -8.37
C LEU A 193 13.08 -7.59 -7.86
N ALA A 194 14.03 -6.74 -7.44
CA ALA A 194 13.74 -5.45 -6.82
C ALA A 194 12.78 -4.54 -7.63
N PRO A 195 12.96 -4.31 -8.96
CA PRO A 195 12.05 -3.44 -9.71
C PRO A 195 10.58 -3.91 -9.69
N ILE A 196 10.32 -5.21 -9.60
CA ILE A 196 8.95 -5.75 -9.58
C ILE A 196 8.18 -5.29 -8.32
N VAL A 197 8.82 -5.32 -7.16
CA VAL A 197 8.17 -4.82 -5.93
C VAL A 197 7.96 -3.31 -5.99
N GLY A 198 8.87 -2.57 -6.62
CA GLY A 198 8.73 -1.14 -6.88
C GLY A 198 7.53 -0.82 -7.78
N ILE A 199 7.38 -1.53 -8.89
CA ILE A 199 6.25 -1.39 -9.82
C ILE A 199 4.92 -1.67 -9.09
N VAL A 200 4.81 -2.82 -8.41
CA VAL A 200 3.59 -3.20 -7.69
C VAL A 200 3.25 -2.18 -6.60
N GLY A 201 4.21 -1.79 -5.75
CA GLY A 201 3.97 -0.81 -4.68
C GLY A 201 3.60 0.57 -5.21
N SER A 202 4.18 1.00 -6.34
CA SER A 202 3.81 2.26 -6.99
C SER A 202 2.37 2.23 -7.51
N ILE A 203 1.93 1.11 -8.07
CA ILE A 203 0.54 0.93 -8.51
C ILE A 203 -0.40 0.87 -7.30
N GLN A 204 -0.01 0.21 -6.19
CA GLN A 204 -0.80 0.24 -4.95
C GLN A 204 -1.02 1.68 -4.45
N ALA A 205 0.03 2.51 -4.44
CA ALA A 205 -0.10 3.92 -4.07
C ALA A 205 -1.06 4.68 -4.99
N LEU A 206 -0.95 4.49 -6.30
CA LEU A 206 -1.85 5.10 -7.29
C LEU A 206 -3.31 4.65 -7.08
N GLU A 207 -3.56 3.35 -6.87
CA GLU A 207 -4.89 2.83 -6.62
C GLU A 207 -5.49 3.38 -5.31
N ALA A 208 -4.69 3.51 -4.24
CA ALA A 208 -5.14 4.10 -2.99
C ALA A 208 -5.56 5.56 -3.17
N ILE A 209 -4.80 6.36 -3.93
CA ILE A 209 -5.16 7.74 -4.26
C ILE A 209 -6.45 7.77 -5.07
N LYS A 210 -6.60 6.92 -6.10
CA LYS A 210 -7.82 6.84 -6.92
C LYS A 210 -9.05 6.48 -6.08
N VAL A 211 -8.92 5.51 -5.20
CA VAL A 211 -10.00 5.11 -4.27
C VAL A 211 -10.38 6.27 -3.36
N ARG A 212 -9.39 6.92 -2.75
CA ARG A 212 -9.62 8.01 -1.79
C ARG A 212 -10.26 9.24 -2.44
N LEU A 213 -9.80 9.62 -3.62
CA LEU A 213 -10.32 10.77 -4.36
C LEU A 213 -11.58 10.46 -5.17
N LYS A 214 -11.91 9.18 -5.37
CA LYS A 214 -12.98 8.70 -6.25
C LYS A 214 -12.79 9.17 -7.70
N ILE A 215 -11.57 9.06 -8.21
CA ILE A 215 -11.20 9.48 -9.57
C ILE A 215 -10.88 8.29 -10.46
N GLY A 216 -11.18 8.42 -11.74
CA GLY A 216 -10.91 7.39 -12.73
C GLY A 216 -11.62 6.07 -12.47
N SER A 217 -11.02 4.97 -12.91
CA SER A 217 -11.49 3.59 -12.68
C SER A 217 -10.42 2.85 -11.88
N ASN A 218 -10.73 2.45 -10.64
CA ASN A 218 -9.85 1.64 -9.81
C ASN A 218 -9.95 0.14 -10.16
N LEU A 219 -9.11 -0.69 -9.55
CA LEU A 219 -9.04 -2.14 -9.78
C LEU A 219 -10.08 -2.95 -8.99
N CYS A 220 -11.17 -2.36 -8.50
CA CYS A 220 -12.24 -3.12 -7.86
C CYS A 220 -12.91 -4.07 -8.88
N GLY A 221 -13.03 -5.34 -8.50
CA GLY A 221 -13.54 -6.40 -9.38
C GLY A 221 -12.58 -6.85 -10.48
N ARG A 222 -11.32 -6.40 -10.45
CA ARG A 222 -10.29 -6.73 -11.42
C ARG A 222 -8.97 -7.10 -10.74
N LEU A 223 -8.27 -8.09 -11.28
CA LEU A 223 -6.90 -8.41 -10.92
C LEU A 223 -5.97 -7.96 -12.03
N LEU A 224 -5.07 -7.05 -11.74
CA LEU A 224 -3.96 -6.67 -12.63
C LEU A 224 -2.81 -7.65 -12.41
N LEU A 225 -2.35 -8.27 -13.49
CA LEU A 225 -1.22 -9.20 -13.52
C LEU A 225 -0.09 -8.59 -14.34
N ILE A 226 1.11 -8.58 -13.80
CA ILE A 226 2.32 -8.05 -14.43
C ILE A 226 3.33 -9.19 -14.56
N ASP A 227 3.75 -9.46 -15.78
CA ASP A 227 4.86 -10.35 -16.11
C ASP A 227 6.07 -9.49 -16.49
N GLY A 228 7.00 -9.31 -15.55
CA GLY A 228 8.20 -8.50 -15.74
C GLY A 228 9.25 -9.15 -16.66
N LEU A 229 9.15 -10.47 -16.93
CA LEU A 229 10.06 -11.12 -17.87
C LEU A 229 9.74 -10.74 -19.31
N THR A 230 8.44 -10.61 -19.64
CA THR A 230 7.96 -10.29 -20.99
C THR A 230 7.37 -8.89 -21.11
N MET A 231 7.31 -8.14 -19.99
CA MET A 231 6.64 -6.84 -19.87
C MET A 231 5.16 -6.86 -20.29
N ARG A 232 4.49 -7.99 -20.09
CA ARG A 232 3.06 -8.11 -20.35
C ARG A 232 2.26 -7.73 -19.13
N VAL A 233 1.24 -6.90 -19.36
CA VAL A 233 0.25 -6.53 -18.35
C VAL A 233 -1.11 -7.06 -18.79
N ARG A 234 -1.82 -7.75 -17.90
CA ARG A 234 -3.13 -8.34 -18.17
C ARG A 234 -4.09 -7.99 -17.05
N GLU A 235 -5.35 -7.80 -17.38
CA GLU A 235 -6.43 -7.71 -16.41
C GLU A 235 -7.33 -8.95 -16.50
N MET A 236 -7.69 -9.48 -15.33
CA MET A 236 -8.71 -10.50 -15.17
C MET A 236 -9.88 -9.92 -14.39
N LYS A 237 -11.10 -10.19 -14.82
CA LYS A 237 -12.30 -9.93 -14.01
C LYS A 237 -12.36 -10.95 -12.87
N LEU A 238 -12.63 -10.47 -11.67
CA LEU A 238 -12.86 -11.33 -10.51
C LEU A 238 -14.33 -11.74 -10.45
N PRO A 239 -14.62 -13.01 -10.13
CA PRO A 239 -15.98 -13.44 -9.86
C PRO A 239 -16.50 -12.76 -8.59
N VAL A 240 -17.78 -12.50 -8.56
CA VAL A 240 -18.52 -11.94 -7.41
C VAL A 240 -19.28 -13.08 -6.73
#